data_de5f3082060d846e012755e29b9785f9
#
_entry.id   de5f3082060d846e012755e29b9785f9
#
_cell.length_a   1.000
_cell.length_b   1.000
_cell.length_c   1.000
_cell.angle_alpha   90.00
_cell.angle_beta   90.00
_cell.angle_gamma   90.00
#
_symmetry.space_group_name_H-M   'P 1'
#
loop_
_entity.id
_entity.type
_entity.pdbx_description
1 polymer ?
#
loop_
_entity_poly.entity_id
_entity_poly.type
_entity_poly.pdbx_seq_one_letter_code
_entity_poly.pdbx_strand_id
1 'polypeptide(L)'
;MLEVLDQHNVRCTASTNLAVFEHYPDVGKSMADRGWEIMSHGIYNTRYLSSMSEQDEREFYQDCIDTLHRHTGQRLRGMLGPAVSNNLGTPDLMAEAGLTYHADWLHDDQPVPIRVNDGCLVSVPYSIELNDVPVFLHHHDTSDFVEMVKAQFDTLYEEGAASGRVMALALHPYLMGMPHRIDGLDEMLDYVLGHELVWQATASEIADHFIEHHYEDFVDHAVSLQAANDAR
;
A
#
# COMPACT_ATOMS: atom_id res chain seq x y z
N MET A 1 -16.22 8.33 8.50
CA MET A 1 -14.89 7.74 8.28
C MET A 1 -13.78 8.69 8.64
N LEU A 2 -13.67 9.90 8.05
CA LEU A 2 -12.60 10.85 8.40
C LEU A 2 -12.55 11.19 9.89
N GLU A 3 -13.70 11.44 10.52
CA GLU A 3 -13.79 11.76 11.96
C GLU A 3 -13.21 10.63 12.84
N VAL A 4 -13.48 9.38 12.50
CA VAL A 4 -12.91 8.21 13.21
C VAL A 4 -11.41 8.11 12.99
N LEU A 5 -10.94 8.26 11.75
CA LEU A 5 -9.51 8.27 11.47
C LEU A 5 -8.77 9.41 12.20
N ASP A 6 -9.37 10.60 12.22
CA ASP A 6 -8.84 11.78 12.93
C ASP A 6 -8.82 11.55 14.46
N GLN A 7 -9.85 10.89 15.02
CA GLN A 7 -9.94 10.55 16.45
C GLN A 7 -8.78 9.63 16.89
N HIS A 8 -8.43 8.66 16.07
CA HIS A 8 -7.31 7.74 16.31
C HIS A 8 -5.97 8.26 15.78
N ASN A 9 -5.89 9.48 15.28
CA ASN A 9 -4.70 10.08 14.66
C ASN A 9 -4.10 9.23 13.54
N VAL A 10 -4.95 8.54 12.75
CA VAL A 10 -4.49 7.65 11.67
C VAL A 10 -4.00 8.45 10.47
N ARG A 11 -2.76 8.20 10.06
CA ARG A 11 -2.21 8.64 8.78
C ARG A 11 -2.32 7.52 7.77
N CYS A 12 -3.13 7.71 6.74
CA CYS A 12 -3.31 6.70 5.71
C CYS A 12 -2.26 6.80 4.60
N THR A 13 -1.98 5.67 3.96
CA THR A 13 -1.53 5.65 2.57
C THR A 13 -2.76 5.59 1.69
N ALA A 14 -3.13 6.71 1.09
CA ALA A 14 -4.32 6.84 0.28
C ALA A 14 -4.05 6.40 -1.15
N SER A 15 -4.46 5.17 -1.51
CA SER A 15 -4.42 4.67 -2.89
C SER A 15 -5.50 5.36 -3.72
N THR A 16 -5.11 6.34 -4.55
CA THR A 16 -6.05 7.27 -5.17
C THR A 16 -5.89 7.28 -6.70
N ASN A 17 -7.03 7.20 -7.41
CA ASN A 17 -7.05 7.56 -8.82
C ASN A 17 -6.84 9.07 -8.95
N LEU A 18 -5.71 9.48 -9.50
CA LEU A 18 -5.25 10.87 -9.39
C LEU A 18 -6.13 11.88 -10.15
N ALA A 19 -6.92 11.43 -11.13
CA ALA A 19 -7.94 12.27 -11.78
C ALA A 19 -8.99 12.82 -10.80
N VAL A 20 -9.14 12.21 -9.61
CA VAL A 20 -10.01 12.75 -8.55
C VAL A 20 -9.60 14.17 -8.17
N PHE A 21 -8.31 14.47 -8.16
CA PHE A 21 -7.82 15.80 -7.79
C PHE A 21 -8.08 16.88 -8.83
N GLU A 22 -8.21 16.49 -10.11
CA GLU A 22 -8.62 17.40 -11.19
C GLU A 22 -10.09 17.84 -11.02
N HIS A 23 -10.94 16.94 -10.55
CA HIS A 23 -12.38 17.18 -10.41
C HIS A 23 -12.75 17.66 -9.00
N TYR A 24 -12.01 17.23 -7.98
CA TYR A 24 -12.28 17.45 -6.56
C TYR A 24 -10.98 17.80 -5.81
N PRO A 25 -10.36 18.96 -6.08
CA PRO A 25 -9.07 19.34 -5.49
C PRO A 25 -9.08 19.38 -3.96
N ASP A 26 -10.23 19.67 -3.34
CA ASP A 26 -10.38 19.68 -1.90
C ASP A 26 -10.14 18.29 -1.25
N VAL A 27 -10.34 17.20 -2.00
CA VAL A 27 -10.03 15.85 -1.51
C VAL A 27 -8.53 15.69 -1.32
N GLY A 28 -7.73 16.04 -2.33
CA GLY A 28 -6.27 15.99 -2.24
C GLY A 28 -5.72 16.90 -1.14
N LYS A 29 -6.26 18.11 -1.05
CA LYS A 29 -5.91 19.04 0.02
C LYS A 29 -6.22 18.47 1.40
N SER A 30 -7.40 17.88 1.58
CA SER A 30 -7.82 17.29 2.86
C SER A 30 -6.91 16.11 3.29
N MET A 31 -6.43 15.32 2.36
CA MET A 31 -5.45 14.25 2.62
C MET A 31 -4.08 14.82 3.00
N ALA A 32 -3.60 15.82 2.24
CA ALA A 32 -2.32 16.46 2.49
C ALA A 32 -2.29 17.20 3.85
N ASP A 33 -3.37 17.91 4.21
CA ASP A 33 -3.51 18.62 5.49
C ASP A 33 -3.45 17.65 6.70
N ARG A 34 -3.80 16.36 6.51
CA ARG A 34 -3.70 15.29 7.51
C ARG A 34 -2.34 14.59 7.55
N GLY A 35 -1.41 15.00 6.70
CA GLY A 35 -0.12 14.32 6.56
C GLY A 35 -0.23 12.92 5.98
N TRP A 36 -1.29 12.62 5.23
CA TRP A 36 -1.44 11.35 4.54
C TRP A 36 -0.50 11.25 3.36
N GLU A 37 0.05 10.07 3.15
CA GLU A 37 0.72 9.74 1.90
C GLU A 37 -0.32 9.49 0.81
N ILE A 38 -0.06 9.97 -0.39
CA ILE A 38 -0.86 9.64 -1.57
C ILE A 38 -0.06 8.69 -2.44
N MET A 39 -0.54 7.45 -2.50
CA MET A 39 -0.06 6.41 -3.40
C MET A 39 -0.93 6.42 -4.66
N SER A 40 -0.32 6.25 -5.83
CA SER A 40 -1.08 6.21 -7.08
C SER A 40 -1.90 4.93 -7.20
N HIS A 41 -3.18 5.06 -7.56
CA HIS A 41 -4.01 3.99 -8.15
C HIS A 41 -4.26 4.26 -9.62
N GLY A 42 -3.24 4.80 -10.30
CA GLY A 42 -3.34 5.29 -11.67
C GLY A 42 -4.09 6.62 -11.79
N ILE A 43 -4.23 7.10 -13.02
CA ILE A 43 -5.05 8.28 -13.32
C ILE A 43 -6.53 7.93 -13.24
N TYR A 44 -6.92 6.81 -13.87
CA TYR A 44 -8.28 6.28 -13.87
C TYR A 44 -8.27 4.78 -13.55
N ASN A 45 -9.26 4.28 -12.83
CA ASN A 45 -9.39 2.86 -12.44
C ASN A 45 -9.65 1.90 -13.63
N THR A 46 -9.82 2.42 -14.81
CA THR A 46 -10.09 1.65 -16.07
C THR A 46 -8.87 1.53 -16.96
N ARG A 47 -7.73 2.11 -16.58
CA ARG A 47 -6.51 2.11 -17.39
C ARG A 47 -5.50 1.15 -16.77
N TYR A 48 -5.50 -0.09 -17.24
CA TYR A 48 -4.67 -1.18 -16.71
C TYR A 48 -3.28 -1.21 -17.36
N LEU A 49 -2.24 -1.42 -16.55
CA LEU A 49 -0.84 -1.49 -17.04
C LEU A 49 -0.63 -2.67 -17.99
N SER A 50 -1.28 -3.81 -17.74
CA SER A 50 -1.15 -5.03 -18.56
C SER A 50 -1.52 -4.87 -20.04
N SER A 51 -2.15 -3.75 -20.43
CA SER A 51 -2.50 -3.44 -21.81
C SER A 51 -1.60 -2.37 -22.46
N MET A 52 -0.62 -1.85 -21.72
CA MET A 52 0.26 -0.77 -22.16
C MET A 52 1.53 -1.30 -22.82
N SER A 53 2.04 -0.57 -23.82
CA SER A 53 3.43 -0.72 -24.22
C SER A 53 4.36 -0.10 -23.17
N GLU A 54 5.65 -0.43 -23.19
CA GLU A 54 6.62 0.21 -22.28
C GLU A 54 6.63 1.74 -22.37
N GLN A 55 6.46 2.28 -23.58
CA GLN A 55 6.41 3.73 -23.77
C GLN A 55 5.15 4.33 -23.16
N ASP A 56 3.99 3.69 -23.34
CA ASP A 56 2.73 4.15 -22.74
C ASP A 56 2.80 4.07 -21.21
N GLU A 57 3.48 3.05 -20.67
CA GLU A 57 3.65 2.88 -19.22
C GLU A 57 4.59 3.93 -18.63
N ARG A 58 5.68 4.33 -19.32
CA ARG A 58 6.51 5.46 -18.91
C ARG A 58 5.73 6.77 -18.88
N GLU A 59 4.96 7.04 -19.93
CA GLU A 59 4.11 8.23 -20.00
C GLU A 59 3.05 8.22 -18.88
N PHE A 60 2.50 7.05 -18.56
CA PHE A 60 1.54 6.88 -17.49
C PHE A 60 2.16 7.22 -16.11
N TYR A 61 3.39 6.78 -15.81
CA TYR A 61 4.05 7.17 -14.56
C TYR A 61 4.35 8.67 -14.51
N GLN A 62 4.78 9.25 -15.62
CA GLN A 62 5.01 10.69 -15.67
C GLN A 62 3.72 11.47 -15.43
N ASP A 63 2.61 11.08 -16.05
CA ASP A 63 1.29 11.68 -15.83
C ASP A 63 0.87 11.58 -14.34
N CYS A 64 1.12 10.44 -13.70
CA CYS A 64 0.84 10.26 -12.28
C CYS A 64 1.68 11.18 -11.40
N ILE A 65 2.99 11.27 -11.66
CA ILE A 65 3.93 12.11 -10.93
C ILE A 65 3.54 13.58 -11.04
N ASP A 66 3.30 14.05 -12.26
CA ASP A 66 2.97 15.45 -12.54
C ASP A 66 1.62 15.84 -11.95
N THR A 67 0.63 14.95 -12.06
CA THR A 67 -0.71 15.19 -11.50
C THR A 67 -0.68 15.28 -9.98
N LEU A 68 -0.04 14.32 -9.31
CA LEU A 68 0.09 14.35 -7.86
C LEU A 68 0.82 15.60 -7.38
N HIS A 69 1.98 15.90 -7.98
CA HIS A 69 2.78 17.05 -7.59
C HIS A 69 2.03 18.37 -7.79
N ARG A 70 1.33 18.52 -8.89
CA ARG A 70 0.55 19.74 -9.22
C ARG A 70 -0.53 20.03 -8.18
N HIS A 71 -1.23 19.00 -7.69
CA HIS A 71 -2.37 19.17 -6.81
C HIS A 71 -2.05 19.17 -5.32
N THR A 72 -0.95 18.51 -4.92
CA THR A 72 -0.63 18.29 -3.50
C THR A 72 0.76 18.72 -3.10
N GLY A 73 1.67 18.94 -4.07
CA GLY A 73 3.09 19.17 -3.84
C GLY A 73 3.85 17.90 -3.40
N GLN A 74 3.19 16.77 -3.22
CA GLN A 74 3.83 15.52 -2.83
C GLN A 74 4.61 14.91 -4.00
N ARG A 75 5.67 14.17 -3.65
CA ARG A 75 6.38 13.28 -4.57
C ARG A 75 5.69 11.93 -4.58
N LEU A 76 5.43 11.39 -5.77
CA LEU A 76 4.95 10.01 -5.90
C LEU A 76 6.06 9.04 -5.50
N ARG A 77 5.78 8.19 -4.50
CA ARG A 77 6.71 7.23 -3.95
C ARG A 77 6.35 5.79 -4.31
N GLY A 78 5.08 5.51 -4.48
CA GLY A 78 4.63 4.16 -4.73
C GLY A 78 3.28 4.07 -5.43
N MET A 79 2.93 2.84 -5.75
CA MET A 79 1.73 2.53 -6.52
C MET A 79 1.07 1.23 -6.05
N LEU A 80 -0.25 1.24 -6.05
CA LEU A 80 -1.12 0.06 -6.18
C LEU A 80 -1.84 0.19 -7.52
N GLY A 81 -1.46 -0.64 -8.48
CA GLY A 81 -2.00 -0.57 -9.85
C GLY A 81 -3.48 -0.89 -9.91
N PRO A 82 -4.25 -0.27 -10.82
CA PRO A 82 -5.64 -0.64 -11.05
C PRO A 82 -5.77 -2.13 -11.35
N ALA A 83 -6.60 -2.84 -10.57
CA ALA A 83 -6.77 -4.29 -10.62
C ALA A 83 -5.45 -5.08 -10.44
N VAL A 84 -4.48 -4.54 -9.71
CA VAL A 84 -3.12 -5.10 -9.50
C VAL A 84 -2.47 -5.56 -10.80
N SER A 85 -2.72 -4.81 -11.88
CA SER A 85 -2.27 -5.16 -13.23
C SER A 85 -0.82 -4.77 -13.47
N ASN A 86 -0.04 -5.69 -14.03
CA ASN A 86 1.38 -5.50 -14.29
C ASN A 86 1.78 -6.13 -15.64
N ASN A 87 2.88 -5.64 -16.21
CA ASN A 87 3.66 -6.31 -17.25
C ASN A 87 4.97 -6.84 -16.65
N LEU A 88 5.70 -7.66 -17.37
CA LEU A 88 6.99 -8.18 -16.90
C LEU A 88 8.02 -7.08 -16.64
N GLY A 89 7.98 -6.00 -17.42
CA GLY A 89 8.88 -4.85 -17.26
C GLY A 89 8.39 -3.78 -16.28
N THR A 90 7.19 -3.89 -15.73
CA THR A 90 6.60 -2.90 -14.83
C THR A 90 7.52 -2.52 -13.65
N PRO A 91 8.17 -3.48 -12.94
CA PRO A 91 9.06 -3.13 -11.84
C PRO A 91 10.24 -2.24 -12.26
N ASP A 92 10.85 -2.54 -13.41
CA ASP A 92 11.94 -1.74 -13.95
C ASP A 92 11.49 -0.32 -14.29
N LEU A 93 10.32 -0.18 -14.91
CA LEU A 93 9.74 1.11 -15.28
C LEU A 93 9.32 1.93 -14.05
N MET A 94 8.84 1.29 -12.99
CA MET A 94 8.57 1.95 -11.70
C MET A 94 9.85 2.50 -11.09
N ALA A 95 10.92 1.71 -11.04
CA ALA A 95 12.21 2.14 -10.52
C ALA A 95 12.82 3.27 -11.38
N GLU A 96 12.76 3.16 -12.73
CA GLU A 96 13.17 4.19 -13.68
C GLU A 96 12.42 5.52 -13.42
N ALA A 97 11.12 5.47 -13.14
CA ALA A 97 10.30 6.63 -12.79
C ALA A 97 10.59 7.20 -11.38
N GLY A 98 11.43 6.53 -10.59
CA GLY A 98 11.83 6.96 -9.25
C GLY A 98 10.83 6.59 -8.15
N LEU A 99 9.94 5.62 -8.40
CA LEU A 99 9.14 5.00 -7.35
C LEU A 99 10.03 4.07 -6.52
N THR A 100 9.73 3.95 -5.24
CA THR A 100 10.52 3.15 -4.30
C THR A 100 9.78 1.92 -3.79
N TYR A 101 8.46 1.87 -3.97
CA TYR A 101 7.67 0.70 -3.59
C TYR A 101 6.44 0.52 -4.50
N HIS A 102 5.93 -0.70 -4.49
CA HIS A 102 4.59 -1.03 -4.97
C HIS A 102 3.87 -1.97 -4.00
N ALA A 103 2.54 -2.08 -4.13
CA ALA A 103 1.68 -2.89 -3.28
C ALA A 103 0.84 -3.93 -4.05
N ASP A 104 1.24 -4.25 -5.30
CA ASP A 104 0.45 -5.12 -6.17
C ASP A 104 0.62 -6.62 -5.88
N TRP A 105 1.73 -7.00 -5.23
CA TRP A 105 2.06 -8.40 -5.02
C TRP A 105 1.78 -8.84 -3.58
N LEU A 106 0.89 -9.79 -3.45
CA LEU A 106 0.33 -10.26 -2.17
C LEU A 106 1.12 -11.48 -1.70
N HIS A 107 2.40 -11.34 -1.35
CA HIS A 107 3.23 -12.51 -1.18
C HIS A 107 3.84 -12.69 0.22
N ASP A 108 3.78 -11.69 1.10
CA ASP A 108 4.28 -11.83 2.47
C ASP A 108 3.72 -10.73 3.39
N ASP A 109 3.80 -10.95 4.69
CA ASP A 109 3.55 -9.95 5.74
C ASP A 109 4.83 -9.15 6.08
N GLN A 110 5.89 -9.28 5.29
CA GLN A 110 7.12 -8.51 5.37
C GLN A 110 7.41 -7.83 4.04
N PRO A 111 8.01 -6.64 4.04
CA PRO A 111 8.51 -6.05 2.81
C PRO A 111 9.60 -6.93 2.20
N VAL A 112 9.66 -7.00 0.88
CA VAL A 112 10.70 -7.75 0.17
C VAL A 112 11.27 -6.92 -0.97
N PRO A 113 12.58 -7.06 -1.29
CA PRO A 113 13.16 -6.37 -2.41
C PRO A 113 12.69 -6.99 -3.71
N ILE A 114 12.38 -6.14 -4.67
CA ILE A 114 12.07 -6.56 -6.04
C ILE A 114 13.30 -6.35 -6.90
N ARG A 115 13.64 -7.37 -7.68
CA ARG A 115 14.75 -7.27 -8.61
C ARG A 115 14.40 -6.30 -9.75
N VAL A 116 15.18 -5.24 -9.87
CA VAL A 116 15.12 -4.24 -10.94
C VAL A 116 16.50 -4.04 -11.57
N ASN A 117 16.55 -3.49 -12.78
CA ASN A 117 17.79 -3.28 -13.50
C ASN A 117 18.64 -2.15 -12.90
N ASP A 118 18.01 -1.16 -12.31
CA ASP A 118 18.69 -0.03 -11.65
C ASP A 118 17.84 0.51 -10.50
N GLY A 119 18.50 0.97 -9.43
CA GLY A 119 17.82 1.49 -8.23
C GLY A 119 17.32 0.43 -7.26
N CYS A 120 16.31 0.78 -6.49
CA CYS A 120 15.68 -0.07 -5.49
C CYS A 120 14.16 -0.02 -5.65
N LEU A 121 13.52 -1.16 -5.58
CA LEU A 121 12.07 -1.26 -5.50
C LEU A 121 11.69 -2.28 -4.42
N VAL A 122 10.72 -1.93 -3.60
CA VAL A 122 10.23 -2.76 -2.50
C VAL A 122 8.78 -3.16 -2.77
N SER A 123 8.45 -4.43 -2.60
CA SER A 123 7.06 -4.83 -2.45
C SER A 123 6.66 -4.64 -1.00
N VAL A 124 5.76 -3.69 -0.75
CA VAL A 124 5.19 -3.45 0.57
C VAL A 124 3.95 -4.35 0.74
N PRO A 125 3.78 -5.01 1.89
CA PRO A 125 2.63 -5.87 2.12
C PRO A 125 1.30 -5.15 1.91
N TYR A 126 0.41 -5.82 1.19
CA TYR A 126 -0.98 -5.46 1.00
C TYR A 126 -1.84 -6.70 1.23
N SER A 127 -3.02 -6.56 1.79
CA SER A 127 -3.89 -7.69 2.08
C SER A 127 -5.18 -7.64 1.26
N ILE A 128 -5.49 -8.76 0.64
CA ILE A 128 -6.81 -8.99 0.03
C ILE A 128 -7.80 -9.53 1.07
N GLU A 129 -7.31 -10.23 2.08
CA GLU A 129 -8.10 -10.81 3.16
C GLU A 129 -8.70 -9.73 4.06
N LEU A 130 -7.89 -8.71 4.40
CA LEU A 130 -8.34 -7.54 5.17
C LEU A 130 -8.72 -6.37 4.26
N ASN A 131 -9.40 -6.66 3.17
CA ASN A 131 -9.94 -5.70 2.23
C ASN A 131 -11.47 -5.73 2.31
N ASP A 132 -12.07 -4.59 2.63
CA ASP A 132 -13.52 -4.47 2.83
C ASP A 132 -14.35 -4.79 1.56
N VAL A 133 -13.77 -4.65 0.35
CA VAL A 133 -14.47 -4.97 -0.90
C VAL A 133 -14.80 -6.47 -0.98
N PRO A 134 -13.83 -7.41 -1.02
CA PRO A 134 -14.18 -8.83 -1.10
C PRO A 134 -14.99 -9.30 0.11
N VAL A 135 -14.71 -8.83 1.32
CA VAL A 135 -15.44 -9.23 2.53
C VAL A 135 -16.91 -8.90 2.41
N PHE A 136 -17.26 -7.65 2.10
CA PHE A 136 -18.66 -7.25 2.00
C PHE A 136 -19.34 -7.70 0.70
N LEU A 137 -18.59 -7.96 -0.38
CA LEU A 137 -19.15 -8.59 -1.58
C LEU A 137 -19.53 -10.06 -1.34
N HIS A 138 -18.88 -10.74 -0.42
CA HIS A 138 -19.24 -12.10 0.01
C HIS A 138 -20.29 -12.12 1.12
N HIS A 139 -20.97 -11.00 1.37
CA HIS A 139 -22.06 -10.84 2.32
C HIS A 139 -21.68 -11.08 3.79
N HIS A 140 -20.43 -10.87 4.16
CA HIS A 140 -20.03 -10.82 5.56
C HIS A 140 -20.56 -9.57 6.25
N ASP A 141 -20.86 -9.68 7.52
CA ASP A 141 -21.25 -8.56 8.36
C ASP A 141 -20.03 -7.75 8.83
N THR A 142 -20.27 -6.56 9.36
CA THR A 142 -19.22 -5.72 9.92
C THR A 142 -18.51 -6.38 11.09
N SER A 143 -19.24 -7.11 11.93
CA SER A 143 -18.68 -7.88 13.04
C SER A 143 -17.71 -8.98 12.58
N ASP A 144 -18.01 -9.66 11.47
CA ASP A 144 -17.11 -10.66 10.90
C ASP A 144 -15.79 -10.02 10.49
N PHE A 145 -15.85 -8.85 9.86
CA PHE A 145 -14.66 -8.12 9.44
C PHE A 145 -13.82 -7.64 10.64
N VAL A 146 -14.47 -7.14 11.69
CA VAL A 146 -13.80 -6.77 12.96
C VAL A 146 -13.08 -7.97 13.57
N GLU A 147 -13.74 -9.15 13.63
CA GLU A 147 -13.12 -10.37 14.14
C GLU A 147 -11.94 -10.85 13.28
N MET A 148 -12.04 -10.76 11.95
CA MET A 148 -10.94 -11.09 11.05
C MET A 148 -9.73 -10.19 11.29
N VAL A 149 -9.95 -8.88 11.40
CA VAL A 149 -8.88 -7.90 11.66
C VAL A 149 -8.19 -8.19 13.00
N LYS A 150 -8.95 -8.43 14.07
CA LYS A 150 -8.40 -8.76 15.40
C LYS A 150 -7.61 -10.05 15.37
N ALA A 151 -8.15 -11.10 14.77
CA ALA A 151 -7.49 -12.41 14.71
C ALA A 151 -6.17 -12.37 13.93
N GLN A 152 -6.13 -11.66 12.79
CA GLN A 152 -4.90 -11.49 12.03
C GLN A 152 -3.92 -10.61 12.79
N PHE A 153 -4.39 -9.53 13.40
CA PHE A 153 -3.55 -8.67 14.22
C PHE A 153 -2.87 -9.45 15.36
N ASP A 154 -3.62 -10.25 16.12
CA ASP A 154 -3.09 -11.02 17.25
C ASP A 154 -1.96 -11.95 16.80
N THR A 155 -2.13 -12.64 15.68
CA THR A 155 -1.11 -13.53 15.11
C THR A 155 0.14 -12.75 14.70
N LEU A 156 -0.01 -11.68 13.92
CA LEU A 156 1.11 -10.87 13.43
C LEU A 156 1.81 -10.12 14.59
N TYR A 157 1.06 -9.71 15.61
CA TYR A 157 1.62 -9.07 16.79
C TYR A 157 2.50 -10.03 17.61
N GLU A 158 2.06 -11.27 17.81
CA GLU A 158 2.87 -12.31 18.47
C GLU A 158 4.13 -12.63 17.64
N GLU A 159 4.00 -12.85 16.34
CA GLU A 159 5.13 -13.12 15.43
C GLU A 159 6.08 -11.92 15.31
N GLY A 160 5.55 -10.72 15.37
CA GLY A 160 6.29 -9.46 15.27
C GLY A 160 7.36 -9.28 16.34
N ALA A 161 7.24 -9.96 17.47
CA ALA A 161 8.24 -9.95 18.54
C ALA A 161 9.59 -10.55 18.09
N ALA A 162 9.58 -11.47 17.12
CA ALA A 162 10.79 -12.13 16.61
C ALA A 162 11.23 -11.59 15.23
N SER A 163 10.29 -11.10 14.44
CA SER A 163 10.56 -10.60 13.08
C SER A 163 9.49 -9.57 12.72
N GLY A 164 9.85 -8.35 12.39
CA GLY A 164 8.88 -7.30 12.05
C GLY A 164 7.81 -7.80 11.09
N ARG A 165 6.53 -7.53 11.41
CA ARG A 165 5.37 -7.86 10.56
C ARG A 165 4.63 -6.60 10.17
N VAL A 166 4.02 -6.62 9.01
CA VAL A 166 3.20 -5.53 8.48
C VAL A 166 1.78 -6.03 8.27
N MET A 167 0.81 -5.37 8.89
CA MET A 167 -0.60 -5.58 8.62
C MET A 167 -1.14 -4.42 7.79
N ALA A 168 -1.67 -4.71 6.62
CA ALA A 168 -2.37 -3.75 5.79
C ALA A 168 -3.88 -3.92 5.92
N LEU A 169 -4.59 -2.84 6.24
CA LEU A 169 -6.04 -2.80 6.30
C LEU A 169 -6.55 -1.94 5.14
N ALA A 170 -7.13 -2.58 4.14
CA ALA A 170 -7.59 -1.94 2.92
C ALA A 170 -9.07 -1.55 3.01
N LEU A 171 -9.33 -0.25 3.03
CA LEU A 171 -10.65 0.31 3.29
C LEU A 171 -11.10 1.24 2.16
N HIS A 172 -12.39 1.16 1.81
CA HIS A 172 -12.99 2.01 0.82
C HIS A 172 -14.07 2.91 1.45
N PRO A 173 -14.03 4.24 1.25
CA PRO A 173 -14.97 5.16 1.86
C PRO A 173 -16.45 4.83 1.57
N TYR A 174 -16.75 4.31 0.39
CA TYR A 174 -18.12 3.94 -0.01
C TYR A 174 -18.61 2.62 0.62
N LEU A 175 -17.72 1.87 1.26
CA LEU A 175 -18.06 0.65 2.02
C LEU A 175 -17.93 0.90 3.52
N MET A 176 -16.70 1.04 4.03
CA MET A 176 -16.46 1.18 5.46
C MET A 176 -16.94 2.52 6.03
N GLY A 177 -17.09 3.54 5.18
CA GLY A 177 -17.65 4.85 5.58
C GLY A 177 -19.17 4.89 5.75
N MET A 178 -19.88 3.78 5.57
CA MET A 178 -21.35 3.72 5.72
C MET A 178 -21.78 3.77 7.18
N PRO A 179 -22.93 4.42 7.51
CA PRO A 179 -23.37 4.62 8.89
C PRO A 179 -23.48 3.34 9.73
N HIS A 180 -23.85 2.22 9.12
CA HIS A 180 -23.98 0.93 9.80
C HIS A 180 -22.67 0.16 9.98
N ARG A 181 -21.54 0.71 9.50
CA ARG A 181 -20.20 0.09 9.57
C ARG A 181 -19.19 0.91 10.34
N ILE A 182 -19.47 2.18 10.55
CA ILE A 182 -18.49 3.12 11.08
C ILE A 182 -18.05 2.77 12.51
N ASP A 183 -18.94 2.22 13.32
CA ASP A 183 -18.62 1.77 14.69
C ASP A 183 -17.63 0.58 14.66
N GLY A 184 -17.70 -0.28 13.64
CA GLY A 184 -16.73 -1.35 13.44
C GLY A 184 -15.35 -0.85 13.07
N LEU A 185 -15.26 0.24 12.31
CA LEU A 185 -13.97 0.88 12.04
C LEU A 185 -13.35 1.43 13.32
N ASP A 186 -14.14 2.10 14.14
CA ASP A 186 -13.71 2.63 15.43
C ASP A 186 -13.18 1.51 16.34
N GLU A 187 -13.94 0.41 16.44
CA GLU A 187 -13.56 -0.77 17.22
C GLU A 187 -12.26 -1.43 16.75
N MET A 188 -12.07 -1.59 15.43
CA MET A 188 -10.83 -2.16 14.89
C MET A 188 -9.62 -1.29 15.20
N LEU A 189 -9.74 0.02 15.03
CA LEU A 189 -8.66 0.97 15.27
C LEU A 189 -8.33 1.07 16.75
N ASP A 190 -9.34 1.12 17.63
CA ASP A 190 -9.14 1.10 19.08
C ASP A 190 -8.39 -0.16 19.52
N TYR A 191 -8.79 -1.32 18.99
CA TYR A 191 -8.13 -2.58 19.29
C TYR A 191 -6.66 -2.59 18.86
N VAL A 192 -6.38 -2.33 17.59
CA VAL A 192 -5.02 -2.41 17.02
C VAL A 192 -4.10 -1.37 17.64
N LEU A 193 -4.54 -0.12 17.72
CA LEU A 193 -3.72 0.99 18.22
C LEU A 193 -3.65 1.06 19.76
N GLY A 194 -4.48 0.31 20.46
CA GLY A 194 -4.41 0.15 21.91
C GLY A 194 -3.25 -0.72 22.39
N HIS A 195 -2.57 -1.45 21.49
CA HIS A 195 -1.42 -2.28 21.84
C HIS A 195 -0.11 -1.51 21.82
N GLU A 196 0.78 -1.81 22.76
CA GLU A 196 2.13 -1.24 22.78
C GLU A 196 2.98 -1.77 21.61
N LEU A 197 4.00 -1.03 21.21
CA LEU A 197 4.95 -1.42 20.17
C LEU A 197 4.33 -1.58 18.75
N VAL A 198 3.13 -1.08 18.55
CA VAL A 198 2.53 -0.95 17.22
C VAL A 198 3.03 0.33 16.57
N TRP A 199 3.69 0.20 15.43
CA TRP A 199 4.11 1.33 14.62
C TRP A 199 3.08 1.62 13.55
N GLN A 200 2.33 2.70 13.71
CA GLN A 200 1.46 3.21 12.67
C GLN A 200 2.31 3.93 11.62
N ALA A 201 2.39 3.36 10.43
CA ALA A 201 3.23 3.85 9.35
C ALA A 201 2.48 4.00 8.03
N THR A 202 2.98 4.88 7.17
CA THR A 202 2.62 4.90 5.75
C THR A 202 3.46 3.89 4.97
N ALA A 203 3.02 3.54 3.76
CA ALA A 203 3.74 2.57 2.94
C ALA A 203 5.15 3.04 2.57
N SER A 204 5.37 4.35 2.35
CA SER A 204 6.71 4.87 2.12
C SER A 204 7.59 4.81 3.36
N GLU A 205 7.05 5.03 4.56
CA GLU A 205 7.81 4.88 5.81
C GLU A 205 8.26 3.42 6.02
N ILE A 206 7.39 2.46 5.69
CA ILE A 206 7.74 1.02 5.73
C ILE A 206 8.83 0.70 4.70
N ALA A 207 8.67 1.19 3.47
CA ALA A 207 9.65 0.97 2.41
C ALA A 207 11.02 1.60 2.76
N ASP A 208 11.03 2.83 3.28
CA ASP A 208 12.25 3.53 3.70
C ASP A 208 12.96 2.78 4.83
N HIS A 209 12.22 2.35 5.85
CA HIS A 209 12.77 1.54 6.95
C HIS A 209 13.40 0.24 6.43
N PHE A 210 12.70 -0.45 5.52
CA PHE A 210 13.22 -1.69 4.94
C PHE A 210 14.48 -1.45 4.09
N ILE A 211 14.48 -0.40 3.27
CA ILE A 211 15.64 -0.05 2.43
C ILE A 211 16.85 0.30 3.31
N GLU A 212 16.64 1.06 4.37
CA GLU A 212 17.73 1.51 5.25
C GLU A 212 18.34 0.38 6.08
N HIS A 213 17.54 -0.60 6.51
CA HIS A 213 17.96 -1.55 7.54
C HIS A 213 18.07 -3.00 7.06
N HIS A 214 17.43 -3.39 5.96
CA HIS A 214 17.27 -4.79 5.58
C HIS A 214 17.54 -5.10 4.11
N TYR A 215 17.46 -4.11 3.22
CA TYR A 215 17.48 -4.34 1.76
C TYR A 215 18.74 -5.09 1.30
N GLU A 216 19.92 -4.63 1.70
CA GLU A 216 21.21 -5.21 1.30
C GLU A 216 21.34 -6.66 1.83
N ASP A 217 20.96 -6.93 3.07
CA ASP A 217 21.01 -8.26 3.65
C ASP A 217 20.15 -9.27 2.86
N PHE A 218 18.96 -8.83 2.43
CA PHE A 218 18.08 -9.66 1.59
C PHE A 218 18.66 -9.91 0.20
N VAL A 219 19.23 -8.88 -0.44
CA VAL A 219 19.88 -9.00 -1.75
C VAL A 219 21.06 -9.96 -1.68
N ASP A 220 21.93 -9.80 -0.70
CA ASP A 220 23.10 -10.69 -0.49
C ASP A 220 22.66 -12.13 -0.24
N HIS A 221 21.62 -12.34 0.56
CA HIS A 221 21.06 -13.67 0.78
C HIS A 221 20.53 -14.29 -0.53
N ALA A 222 19.76 -13.53 -1.32
CA ALA A 222 19.22 -13.99 -2.60
C ALA A 222 20.32 -14.38 -3.59
N VAL A 223 21.39 -13.57 -3.68
CA VAL A 223 22.57 -13.85 -4.51
C VAL A 223 23.27 -15.13 -4.05
N SER A 224 23.42 -15.33 -2.74
CA SER A 224 24.02 -16.55 -2.18
C SER A 224 23.23 -17.82 -2.50
N LEU A 225 21.91 -17.75 -2.44
CA LEU A 225 21.02 -18.85 -2.81
C LEU A 225 21.11 -19.18 -4.30
N GLN A 226 21.16 -18.17 -5.16
CA GLN A 226 21.33 -18.38 -6.61
C GLN A 226 22.64 -19.10 -6.91
N ALA A 227 23.75 -18.63 -6.36
CA ALA A 227 25.06 -19.24 -6.54
C ALA A 227 25.10 -20.72 -6.07
N ALA A 228 24.43 -21.03 -4.96
CA ALA A 228 24.30 -22.39 -4.44
C ALA A 228 23.46 -23.30 -5.36
N ASN A 229 22.48 -22.77 -6.05
CA ASN A 229 21.65 -23.51 -7.02
C ASN A 229 22.39 -23.75 -8.34
N ASP A 230 23.15 -22.76 -8.82
CA ASP A 230 23.91 -22.84 -10.06
C ASP A 230 25.11 -23.87 -9.94
N ALA A 231 25.53 -24.17 -8.70
CA ALA A 231 26.58 -25.13 -8.40
C ALA A 231 26.11 -26.58 -8.28
N ARG A 232 24.81 -26.86 -8.43
CA ARG A 232 24.19 -28.20 -8.37
C ARG A 232 23.91 -28.75 -9.76
#